data_88a9884bfeebcba17c5603eaf898d799
#
_entry.id   88a9884bfeebcba17c5603eaf898d799
#
_cell.length_a   1.000
_cell.length_b   1.000
_cell.length_c   1.000
_cell.angle_alpha   90.00
_cell.angle_beta   90.00
_cell.angle_gamma   90.00
#
_symmetry.space_group_name_H-M   'P 1'
#
loop_
_entity.id
_entity.type
_entity.pdbx_description
1 polymer ?
#
loop_
_entity_poly.entity_id
_entity_poly.type
_entity_poly.pdbx_seq_one_letter_code
_entity_poly.pdbx_strand_id
1 'polypeptide(L)'
;MSQPAAVITRFAPSPSGPLHVGHLLAACQARHLADAHGGQCLLRVEDIDQRAQHPEYLELMYEDLAWLGLFFDGEVMVQTRRFPVYENALAELRSMGLLYPCFCTRTEIRNQVAEMGRAPHATLGYLYPGTCRHLSPELVAEKLAAGVPHTWRLDMQRVQDLIGCPCWHDMRRGTQRCVPTAYGDVVLARKDFPASYHLCVVIDDAAQGVTHVTRGADLFDATHIHRALQGVLGLPVPQYCHHELLRDNTGKRLAKRDGARSIASLRAAGFSPQQVRDSLHAALQRGGIWAV
;
A
#
# COMPACT_ATOMS: atom_id res chain seq x y z
N MET A 1 29.80 11.07 -17.15
CA MET A 1 28.96 11.26 -15.93
C MET A 1 27.54 10.99 -16.38
N SER A 2 26.92 9.88 -15.96
CA SER A 2 25.51 9.61 -16.27
C SER A 2 24.65 10.67 -15.59
N GLN A 3 23.70 11.25 -16.33
CA GLN A 3 22.70 12.14 -15.73
C GLN A 3 21.99 11.38 -14.59
N PRO A 4 21.75 12.02 -13.44
CA PRO A 4 20.95 11.37 -12.40
C PRO A 4 19.59 10.95 -12.98
N ALA A 5 19.15 9.75 -12.68
CA ALA A 5 17.85 9.26 -13.14
C ALA A 5 16.75 10.25 -12.71
N ALA A 6 15.85 10.56 -13.62
CA ALA A 6 14.74 11.49 -13.34
C ALA A 6 13.95 10.99 -12.12
N VAL A 7 13.59 11.90 -11.22
CA VAL A 7 12.74 11.58 -10.08
C VAL A 7 11.31 11.32 -10.56
N ILE A 8 10.79 10.13 -10.33
CA ILE A 8 9.41 9.75 -10.63
C ILE A 8 8.74 9.36 -9.31
N THR A 9 7.73 10.12 -8.94
CA THR A 9 6.87 9.83 -7.79
C THR A 9 5.48 9.42 -8.24
N ARG A 10 4.62 9.04 -7.32
CA ARG A 10 3.20 8.80 -7.60
C ARG A 10 2.32 9.15 -6.41
N PHE A 11 1.13 9.67 -6.70
CA PHE A 11 -0.01 9.66 -5.80
C PHE A 11 -0.92 8.48 -6.18
N ALA A 12 -1.25 7.62 -5.22
CA ALA A 12 -1.92 6.36 -5.48
C ALA A 12 -3.12 6.15 -4.53
N PRO A 13 -4.20 6.94 -4.70
CA PRO A 13 -5.38 6.83 -3.86
C PRO A 13 -6.26 5.64 -4.23
N SER A 14 -6.89 5.04 -3.19
CA SER A 14 -8.00 4.10 -3.37
C SER A 14 -9.33 4.87 -3.32
N PRO A 15 -10.16 4.82 -4.39
CA PRO A 15 -11.46 5.51 -4.45
C PRO A 15 -12.54 4.75 -3.66
N SER A 16 -12.25 4.39 -2.42
CA SER A 16 -13.16 3.69 -1.50
C SER A 16 -14.04 4.64 -0.67
N GLY A 17 -14.19 5.88 -1.11
CA GLY A 17 -14.94 6.98 -0.51
C GLY A 17 -14.25 8.32 -0.78
N PRO A 18 -14.85 9.44 -0.34
CA PRO A 18 -14.35 10.79 -0.59
C PRO A 18 -12.89 10.99 -0.14
N LEU A 19 -12.15 11.82 -0.87
CA LEU A 19 -10.83 12.26 -0.43
C LEU A 19 -10.94 13.09 0.86
N HIS A 20 -9.91 13.03 1.68
CA HIS A 20 -9.78 13.85 2.89
C HIS A 20 -8.39 14.49 2.94
N VAL A 21 -8.17 15.40 3.91
CA VAL A 21 -6.92 16.16 4.04
C VAL A 21 -5.65 15.30 4.14
N GLY A 22 -5.75 14.07 4.63
CA GLY A 22 -4.63 13.12 4.62
C GLY A 22 -4.23 12.68 3.19
N HIS A 23 -5.19 12.56 2.27
CA HIS A 23 -4.91 12.31 0.84
C HIS A 23 -4.29 13.55 0.20
N LEU A 24 -4.78 14.76 0.55
CA LEU A 24 -4.15 16.00 0.09
C LEU A 24 -2.69 16.07 0.52
N LEU A 25 -2.38 15.76 1.79
CA LEU A 25 -1.00 15.71 2.26
C LEU A 25 -0.15 14.74 1.42
N ALA A 26 -0.63 13.52 1.19
CA ALA A 26 0.11 12.52 0.41
C ALA A 26 0.35 12.98 -1.04
N ALA A 27 -0.66 13.57 -1.68
CA ALA A 27 -0.55 14.12 -3.04
C ALA A 27 0.45 15.29 -3.10
N CYS A 28 0.37 16.23 -2.14
CA CYS A 28 1.29 17.37 -2.05
C CYS A 28 2.74 16.90 -1.81
N GLN A 29 2.97 15.91 -0.95
CA GLN A 29 4.31 15.38 -0.70
C GLN A 29 4.90 14.71 -1.96
N ALA A 30 4.10 13.95 -2.70
CA ALA A 30 4.52 13.32 -3.95
C ALA A 30 4.87 14.38 -5.02
N ARG A 31 3.97 15.35 -5.23
CA ARG A 31 4.17 16.44 -6.19
C ARG A 31 5.39 17.29 -5.84
N HIS A 32 5.51 17.71 -4.56
CA HIS A 32 6.63 18.54 -4.10
C HIS A 32 7.98 17.84 -4.31
N LEU A 33 8.08 16.54 -4.01
CA LEU A 33 9.34 15.81 -4.22
C LEU A 33 9.70 15.74 -5.71
N ALA A 34 8.72 15.53 -6.59
CA ALA A 34 8.94 15.53 -8.04
C ALA A 34 9.39 16.92 -8.52
N ASP A 35 8.66 17.98 -8.16
CA ASP A 35 8.94 19.35 -8.59
C ASP A 35 10.31 19.85 -8.14
N ALA A 36 10.70 19.54 -6.89
CA ALA A 36 12.00 19.91 -6.35
C ALA A 36 13.20 19.35 -7.15
N HIS A 37 12.96 18.31 -7.96
CA HIS A 37 13.98 17.65 -8.76
C HIS A 37 13.71 17.73 -10.28
N GLY A 38 12.74 18.53 -10.71
CA GLY A 38 12.34 18.62 -12.11
C GLY A 38 11.83 17.28 -12.67
N GLY A 39 11.25 16.45 -11.82
CA GLY A 39 10.77 15.12 -12.12
C GLY A 39 9.27 15.05 -12.45
N GLN A 40 8.70 13.85 -12.35
CA GLN A 40 7.30 13.58 -12.66
C GLN A 40 6.55 13.05 -11.42
N CYS A 41 5.28 13.44 -11.30
CA CYS A 41 4.36 12.89 -10.30
C CYS A 41 3.17 12.23 -11.01
N LEU A 42 3.07 10.92 -10.94
CA LEU A 42 2.06 10.11 -11.61
C LEU A 42 0.81 9.94 -10.75
N LEU A 43 -0.33 9.68 -11.39
CA LEU A 43 -1.56 9.25 -10.70
C LEU A 43 -1.81 7.77 -10.97
N ARG A 44 -2.07 7.03 -9.89
CA ARG A 44 -2.52 5.64 -9.96
C ARG A 44 -3.79 5.44 -9.13
N VAL A 45 -4.82 4.88 -9.74
CA VAL A 45 -6.08 4.53 -9.07
C VAL A 45 -5.97 3.11 -8.53
N GLU A 46 -5.98 2.97 -7.19
CA GLU A 46 -5.91 1.67 -6.52
C GLU A 46 -7.32 1.16 -6.17
N ASP A 47 -8.01 0.64 -7.19
CA ASP A 47 -9.42 0.22 -7.17
C ASP A 47 -9.62 -1.30 -7.10
N ILE A 48 -8.61 -2.06 -6.67
CA ILE A 48 -8.70 -3.53 -6.55
C ILE A 48 -9.64 -4.00 -5.43
N ASP A 49 -9.93 -3.18 -4.41
CA ASP A 49 -10.89 -3.50 -3.36
C ASP A 49 -12.32 -3.25 -3.87
N GLN A 50 -13.28 -4.17 -3.62
CA GLN A 50 -14.68 -3.99 -4.00
C GLN A 50 -15.29 -2.68 -3.52
N ARG A 51 -14.86 -2.18 -2.35
CA ARG A 51 -15.29 -0.88 -1.82
C ARG A 51 -14.79 0.32 -2.63
N ALA A 52 -13.79 0.12 -3.48
CA ALA A 52 -13.22 1.12 -4.38
C ALA A 52 -13.83 1.07 -5.78
N GLN A 53 -14.72 0.09 -6.05
CA GLN A 53 -15.35 -0.11 -7.37
C GLN A 53 -16.69 0.65 -7.48
N HIS A 54 -16.81 1.79 -6.81
CA HIS A 54 -17.97 2.68 -6.89
C HIS A 54 -17.64 3.86 -7.83
N PRO A 55 -18.27 3.95 -9.01
CA PRO A 55 -17.98 5.00 -9.99
C PRO A 55 -18.07 6.42 -9.40
N GLU A 56 -19.05 6.65 -8.52
CA GLU A 56 -19.26 7.94 -7.86
C GLU A 56 -18.06 8.42 -7.05
N TYR A 57 -17.31 7.50 -6.42
CA TYR A 57 -16.11 7.88 -5.66
C TYR A 57 -14.92 8.16 -6.58
N LEU A 58 -14.86 7.51 -7.72
CA LEU A 58 -13.83 7.78 -8.73
C LEU A 58 -14.05 9.17 -9.36
N GLU A 59 -15.28 9.48 -9.74
CA GLU A 59 -15.65 10.80 -10.28
C GLU A 59 -15.37 11.91 -9.25
N LEU A 60 -15.84 11.73 -8.01
CA LEU A 60 -15.59 12.67 -6.92
C LEU A 60 -14.10 12.88 -6.66
N MET A 61 -13.30 11.84 -6.74
CA MET A 61 -11.84 11.92 -6.60
C MET A 61 -11.24 12.83 -7.67
N TYR A 62 -11.61 12.67 -8.93
CA TYR A 62 -11.14 13.53 -10.02
C TYR A 62 -11.62 14.99 -9.85
N GLU A 63 -12.87 15.20 -9.46
CA GLU A 63 -13.39 16.53 -9.15
C GLU A 63 -12.61 17.21 -8.03
N ASP A 64 -12.35 16.49 -6.93
CA ASP A 64 -11.62 17.02 -5.77
C ASP A 64 -10.16 17.35 -6.14
N LEU A 65 -9.49 16.50 -6.92
CA LEU A 65 -8.13 16.76 -7.41
C LEU A 65 -8.08 17.99 -8.33
N ALA A 66 -9.02 18.10 -9.28
CA ALA A 66 -9.13 19.26 -10.18
C ALA A 66 -9.42 20.53 -9.40
N TRP A 67 -10.37 20.50 -8.46
CA TRP A 67 -10.69 21.65 -7.62
C TRP A 67 -9.49 22.09 -6.75
N LEU A 68 -8.70 21.16 -6.23
CA LEU A 68 -7.47 21.44 -5.49
C LEU A 68 -6.34 21.96 -6.40
N GLY A 69 -6.49 21.94 -7.73
CA GLY A 69 -5.43 22.32 -8.68
C GLY A 69 -4.26 21.33 -8.65
N LEU A 70 -4.51 20.06 -8.37
CA LEU A 70 -3.52 18.99 -8.37
C LEU A 70 -3.53 18.30 -9.73
N PHE A 71 -2.47 18.45 -10.48
CA PHE A 71 -2.28 17.84 -11.80
C PHE A 71 -1.18 16.79 -11.72
N PHE A 72 -1.30 15.75 -12.53
CA PHE A 72 -0.38 14.62 -12.57
C PHE A 72 0.12 14.42 -14.00
N ASP A 73 1.34 13.88 -14.10
CA ASP A 73 2.01 13.68 -15.36
C ASP A 73 1.64 12.31 -15.96
N GLY A 74 1.67 12.22 -17.30
CA GLY A 74 1.45 10.96 -18.00
C GLY A 74 0.03 10.41 -17.93
N GLU A 75 -0.12 9.14 -18.30
CA GLU A 75 -1.41 8.44 -18.23
C GLU A 75 -1.74 7.94 -16.83
N VAL A 76 -3.02 8.00 -16.48
CA VAL A 76 -3.52 7.46 -15.22
C VAL A 76 -3.54 5.94 -15.28
N MET A 77 -2.78 5.30 -14.40
CA MET A 77 -2.84 3.84 -14.26
C MET A 77 -4.02 3.45 -13.37
N VAL A 78 -4.81 2.46 -13.81
CA VAL A 78 -5.96 1.92 -13.06
C VAL A 78 -5.72 0.45 -12.79
N GLN A 79 -5.69 0.04 -11.52
CA GLN A 79 -5.25 -1.30 -11.12
C GLN A 79 -6.19 -2.42 -11.59
N THR A 80 -7.50 -2.22 -11.62
CA THR A 80 -8.45 -3.22 -12.12
C THR A 80 -8.22 -3.60 -13.58
N ARG A 81 -7.61 -2.73 -14.38
CA ARG A 81 -7.23 -3.02 -15.77
C ARG A 81 -5.97 -3.87 -15.90
N ARG A 82 -5.31 -4.17 -14.79
CA ARG A 82 -4.00 -4.83 -14.74
C ARG A 82 -4.01 -6.24 -14.14
N PHE A 83 -5.16 -6.80 -13.86
CA PHE A 83 -5.26 -8.15 -13.28
C PHE A 83 -4.41 -9.21 -13.99
N PRO A 84 -4.35 -9.30 -15.34
CA PRO A 84 -3.49 -10.27 -16.01
C PRO A 84 -2.00 -10.13 -15.65
N VAL A 85 -1.52 -8.92 -15.40
CA VAL A 85 -0.12 -8.68 -14.98
C VAL A 85 0.13 -9.24 -13.58
N TYR A 86 -0.82 -9.05 -12.66
CA TYR A 86 -0.71 -9.58 -11.30
C TYR A 86 -0.84 -11.10 -11.26
N GLU A 87 -1.70 -11.68 -12.10
CA GLU A 87 -1.83 -13.12 -12.25
C GLU A 87 -0.53 -13.76 -12.76
N ASN A 88 0.14 -13.14 -13.72
CA ASN A 88 1.44 -13.59 -14.20
C ASN A 88 2.50 -13.57 -13.09
N ALA A 89 2.56 -12.50 -12.28
CA ALA A 89 3.49 -12.44 -11.16
C ALA A 89 3.18 -13.49 -10.07
N LEU A 90 1.88 -13.77 -9.81
CA LEU A 90 1.50 -14.85 -8.91
C LEU A 90 1.88 -16.23 -9.48
N ALA A 91 1.75 -16.43 -10.78
CA ALA A 91 2.17 -17.66 -11.45
C ALA A 91 3.68 -17.85 -11.35
N GLU A 92 4.47 -16.78 -11.54
CA GLU A 92 5.91 -16.78 -11.34
C GLU A 92 6.29 -17.17 -9.90
N LEU A 93 5.75 -16.46 -8.90
CA LEU A 93 6.01 -16.78 -7.49
C LEU A 93 5.60 -18.22 -7.12
N ARG A 94 4.55 -18.75 -7.75
CA ARG A 94 4.10 -20.13 -7.58
C ARG A 94 5.06 -21.12 -8.20
N SER A 95 5.57 -20.84 -9.39
CA SER A 95 6.59 -21.68 -10.06
C SER A 95 7.91 -21.74 -9.29
N MET A 96 8.23 -20.68 -8.57
CA MET A 96 9.38 -20.63 -7.64
C MET A 96 9.14 -21.38 -6.32
N GLY A 97 7.94 -21.90 -6.10
CA GLY A 97 7.56 -22.57 -4.85
C GLY A 97 7.44 -21.64 -3.65
N LEU A 98 7.29 -20.32 -3.89
CA LEU A 98 7.18 -19.30 -2.84
C LEU A 98 5.75 -19.08 -2.35
N LEU A 99 4.73 -19.63 -3.05
CA LEU A 99 3.33 -19.51 -2.65
C LEU A 99 2.77 -20.88 -2.22
N TYR A 100 1.93 -20.83 -1.20
CA TYR A 100 1.14 -21.97 -0.80
C TYR A 100 -0.33 -21.56 -0.51
N PRO A 101 -1.31 -22.46 -0.68
CA PRO A 101 -2.70 -22.17 -0.37
C PRO A 101 -2.95 -22.25 1.13
N CYS A 102 -3.65 -21.25 1.65
CA CYS A 102 -4.08 -21.19 3.04
C CYS A 102 -5.60 -21.29 3.12
N PHE A 103 -6.10 -22.31 3.77
CA PHE A 103 -7.51 -22.64 3.92
C PHE A 103 -8.12 -22.10 5.23
N CYS A 104 -7.32 -21.49 6.10
CA CYS A 104 -7.78 -20.94 7.36
C CYS A 104 -8.70 -19.74 7.17
N THR A 105 -9.75 -19.67 7.96
CA THR A 105 -10.60 -18.49 8.13
C THR A 105 -9.91 -17.45 9.04
N ARG A 106 -10.38 -16.20 8.99
CA ARG A 106 -9.89 -15.14 9.89
C ARG A 106 -10.10 -15.46 11.37
N THR A 107 -11.21 -16.14 11.69
CA THR A 107 -11.55 -16.53 13.06
C THR A 107 -10.60 -17.60 13.56
N GLU A 108 -10.30 -18.63 12.76
CA GLU A 108 -9.33 -19.65 13.11
C GLU A 108 -7.94 -19.08 13.36
N ILE A 109 -7.46 -18.19 12.46
CA ILE A 109 -6.16 -17.52 12.65
C ILE A 109 -6.14 -16.75 13.97
N ARG A 110 -7.19 -15.98 14.26
CA ARG A 110 -7.29 -15.21 15.50
C ARG A 110 -7.23 -16.09 16.74
N ASN A 111 -7.96 -17.20 16.73
CA ASN A 111 -8.00 -18.15 17.83
C ASN A 111 -6.62 -18.82 18.04
N GLN A 112 -5.97 -19.28 16.96
CA GLN A 112 -4.62 -19.86 17.01
C GLN A 112 -3.58 -18.88 17.61
N VAL A 113 -3.66 -17.60 17.19
CA VAL A 113 -2.76 -16.56 17.74
C VAL A 113 -3.01 -16.32 19.23
N ALA A 114 -4.29 -16.31 19.65
CA ALA A 114 -4.66 -16.15 21.05
C ALA A 114 -4.17 -17.33 21.92
N GLU A 115 -4.33 -18.57 21.43
CA GLU A 115 -3.83 -19.79 22.10
C GLU A 115 -2.30 -19.79 22.24
N MET A 116 -1.59 -19.22 21.28
CA MET A 116 -0.12 -19.08 21.33
C MET A 116 0.36 -17.96 22.28
N GLY A 117 -0.54 -17.21 22.91
CA GLY A 117 -0.19 -16.10 23.81
C GLY A 117 0.51 -14.93 23.10
N ARG A 118 0.43 -14.84 21.77
CA ARG A 118 1.05 -13.79 20.98
C ARG A 118 0.14 -12.58 20.88
N ALA A 119 0.67 -11.40 21.19
CA ALA A 119 -0.06 -10.16 20.94
C ALA A 119 -0.17 -9.89 19.44
N PRO A 120 -1.30 -9.29 18.95
CA PRO A 120 -1.40 -8.86 17.58
C PRO A 120 -0.37 -7.76 17.30
N HIS A 121 0.30 -7.80 16.12
CA HIS A 121 1.11 -6.68 15.67
C HIS A 121 0.19 -5.50 15.32
N ALA A 122 0.40 -4.37 15.97
CA ALA A 122 -0.50 -3.21 15.91
C ALA A 122 -0.66 -2.63 14.49
N THR A 123 0.33 -2.77 13.61
CA THR A 123 0.36 -2.16 12.27
C THR A 123 -0.12 -3.09 11.16
N LEU A 124 0.18 -4.38 11.22
CA LEU A 124 -0.12 -5.35 10.15
C LEU A 124 -1.17 -6.41 10.54
N GLY A 125 -1.72 -6.32 11.74
CA GLY A 125 -2.70 -7.28 12.26
C GLY A 125 -2.04 -8.53 12.87
N TYR A 126 -2.77 -9.66 12.86
CA TYR A 126 -2.28 -10.91 13.44
C TYR A 126 -1.22 -11.56 12.55
N LEU A 127 -0.08 -11.88 13.17
CA LEU A 127 0.95 -12.67 12.51
C LEU A 127 0.42 -14.10 12.25
N TYR A 128 0.40 -14.51 10.99
CA TYR A 128 -0.10 -15.83 10.63
C TYR A 128 0.84 -16.95 11.18
N PRO A 129 0.32 -17.95 11.90
CA PRO A 129 1.16 -18.96 12.55
C PRO A 129 1.78 -20.00 11.60
N GLY A 130 1.42 -19.99 10.30
CA GLY A 130 1.98 -20.92 9.31
C GLY A 130 1.26 -22.26 9.22
N THR A 131 0.08 -22.41 9.81
CA THR A 131 -0.67 -23.69 9.92
C THR A 131 -0.79 -24.45 8.58
N CYS A 132 -1.12 -23.75 7.48
CA CYS A 132 -1.28 -24.40 6.17
C CYS A 132 0.05 -24.57 5.41
N ARG A 133 1.16 -23.99 5.86
CA ARG A 133 2.47 -24.13 5.21
C ARG A 133 2.98 -25.56 5.20
N HIS A 134 2.62 -26.33 6.22
CA HIS A 134 3.12 -27.67 6.48
C HIS A 134 2.11 -28.77 6.12
N LEU A 135 1.01 -28.42 5.40
CA LEU A 135 0.08 -29.44 4.90
C LEU A 135 0.78 -30.33 3.87
N SER A 136 0.43 -31.63 3.86
CA SER A 136 0.98 -32.54 2.85
C SER A 136 0.47 -32.16 1.45
N PRO A 137 1.26 -32.42 0.40
CA PRO A 137 0.85 -32.15 -0.98
C PRO A 137 -0.47 -32.83 -1.35
N GLU A 138 -0.71 -34.04 -0.83
CA GLU A 138 -1.92 -34.83 -1.06
C GLU A 138 -3.15 -34.12 -0.49
N LEU A 139 -3.06 -33.66 0.76
CA LEU A 139 -4.15 -32.94 1.42
C LEU A 139 -4.42 -31.59 0.74
N VAL A 140 -3.37 -30.91 0.28
CA VAL A 140 -3.50 -29.67 -0.49
C VAL A 140 -4.23 -29.94 -1.81
N ALA A 141 -3.83 -30.99 -2.55
CA ALA A 141 -4.46 -31.37 -3.80
C ALA A 141 -5.94 -31.76 -3.60
N GLU A 142 -6.25 -32.54 -2.56
CA GLU A 142 -7.62 -32.89 -2.18
C GLU A 142 -8.49 -31.66 -1.94
N LYS A 143 -8.01 -30.73 -1.10
CA LYS A 143 -8.75 -29.50 -0.77
C LYS A 143 -8.96 -28.60 -1.99
N LEU A 144 -7.96 -28.47 -2.86
CA LEU A 144 -8.07 -27.70 -4.10
C LEU A 144 -9.07 -28.34 -5.06
N ALA A 145 -9.00 -29.68 -5.25
CA ALA A 145 -9.94 -30.42 -6.09
C ALA A 145 -11.38 -30.35 -5.57
N ALA A 146 -11.56 -30.34 -4.25
CA ALA A 146 -12.86 -30.14 -3.61
C ALA A 146 -13.37 -28.68 -3.67
N GLY A 147 -12.62 -27.76 -4.25
CA GLY A 147 -12.98 -26.35 -4.38
C GLY A 147 -13.02 -25.58 -3.06
N VAL A 148 -12.30 -26.06 -2.02
CA VAL A 148 -12.26 -25.38 -0.72
C VAL A 148 -11.74 -23.96 -0.88
N PRO A 149 -12.46 -22.94 -0.38
CA PRO A 149 -12.01 -21.55 -0.45
C PRO A 149 -10.64 -21.37 0.21
N HIS A 150 -9.74 -20.68 -0.47
CA HIS A 150 -8.39 -20.47 0.02
C HIS A 150 -7.84 -19.10 -0.39
N THR A 151 -6.75 -18.71 0.28
CA THR A 151 -5.92 -17.57 -0.09
C THR A 151 -4.53 -18.06 -0.45
N TRP A 152 -3.83 -17.33 -1.32
CA TRP A 152 -2.41 -17.59 -1.59
C TRP A 152 -1.55 -16.77 -0.65
N ARG A 153 -0.67 -17.44 0.10
CA ARG A 153 0.29 -16.80 1.00
C ARG A 153 1.70 -16.93 0.47
N LEU A 154 2.47 -15.86 0.65
CA LEU A 154 3.91 -15.86 0.42
C LEU A 154 4.59 -16.51 1.63
N ASP A 155 5.39 -17.55 1.38
CA ASP A 155 6.22 -18.20 2.38
C ASP A 155 7.44 -17.32 2.68
N MET A 156 7.33 -16.52 3.74
CA MET A 156 8.38 -15.55 4.09
C MET A 156 9.66 -16.21 4.59
N GLN A 157 9.62 -17.46 5.03
CA GLN A 157 10.83 -18.22 5.36
C GLN A 157 11.61 -18.55 4.08
N ARG A 158 10.94 -19.12 3.07
CA ARG A 158 11.57 -19.40 1.77
C ARG A 158 12.06 -18.15 1.07
N VAL A 159 11.32 -17.06 1.18
CA VAL A 159 11.76 -15.75 0.68
C VAL A 159 13.07 -15.34 1.36
N GLN A 160 13.15 -15.42 2.68
CA GLN A 160 14.35 -15.06 3.42
C GLN A 160 15.53 -15.98 3.09
N ASP A 161 15.29 -17.28 2.89
CA ASP A 161 16.32 -18.23 2.49
C ASP A 161 16.88 -17.88 1.09
N LEU A 162 16.05 -17.36 0.20
CA LEU A 162 16.41 -17.01 -1.17
C LEU A 162 17.16 -15.67 -1.27
N ILE A 163 16.66 -14.62 -0.61
CA ILE A 163 17.18 -13.25 -0.78
C ILE A 163 17.89 -12.71 0.47
N GLY A 164 17.94 -13.44 1.56
CA GLY A 164 18.49 -13.00 2.83
C GLY A 164 17.68 -11.87 3.46
N CYS A 165 18.40 -10.92 4.05
CA CYS A 165 17.84 -9.74 4.70
C CYS A 165 18.27 -8.47 3.96
N PRO A 166 17.69 -8.16 2.80
CA PRO A 166 18.09 -7.01 2.00
C PRO A 166 17.74 -5.69 2.66
N CYS A 167 18.49 -4.63 2.35
CA CYS A 167 18.17 -3.30 2.84
C CYS A 167 17.28 -2.52 1.86
N TRP A 168 16.62 -1.49 2.39
CA TRP A 168 15.94 -0.42 1.68
C TRP A 168 16.22 0.91 2.37
N HIS A 169 16.01 2.04 1.70
CA HIS A 169 16.34 3.34 2.25
C HIS A 169 15.09 4.21 2.42
N ASP A 170 14.94 4.79 3.60
CA ASP A 170 13.96 5.83 3.89
C ASP A 170 14.68 7.17 4.01
N MET A 171 14.25 8.17 3.25
CA MET A 171 14.88 9.50 3.22
C MET A 171 14.86 10.22 4.58
N ARG A 172 13.94 9.83 5.47
CA ARG A 172 13.79 10.43 6.81
C ARG A 172 14.38 9.57 7.92
N ARG A 173 14.41 8.24 7.73
CA ARG A 173 14.79 7.27 8.77
C ARG A 173 16.05 6.47 8.44
N GLY A 174 16.67 6.78 7.29
CA GLY A 174 17.91 6.12 6.84
C GLY A 174 17.70 4.69 6.36
N THR A 175 18.77 3.94 6.32
CA THR A 175 18.79 2.56 5.83
C THR A 175 18.09 1.61 6.82
N GLN A 176 17.16 0.83 6.30
CA GLN A 176 16.37 -0.15 7.02
C GLN A 176 16.73 -1.56 6.56
N ARG A 177 16.89 -2.50 7.49
CA ARG A 177 17.12 -3.90 7.18
C ARG A 177 15.77 -4.63 7.11
N CYS A 178 15.47 -5.24 5.98
CA CYS A 178 14.30 -6.11 5.83
C CYS A 178 14.61 -7.49 6.41
N VAL A 179 13.78 -7.95 7.34
CA VAL A 179 13.78 -9.33 7.83
C VAL A 179 12.44 -9.94 7.44
N PRO A 180 12.35 -10.67 6.30
CA PRO A 180 11.07 -11.15 5.78
C PRO A 180 10.23 -11.92 6.79
N THR A 181 10.84 -12.84 7.53
CA THR A 181 10.15 -13.69 8.52
C THR A 181 9.52 -12.92 9.68
N ALA A 182 9.98 -11.70 9.98
CA ALA A 182 9.44 -10.89 11.06
C ALA A 182 7.96 -10.47 10.84
N TYR A 183 7.49 -10.49 9.59
CA TYR A 183 6.13 -10.08 9.22
C TYR A 183 5.20 -11.26 8.95
N GLY A 184 5.70 -12.51 9.07
CA GLY A 184 4.96 -13.75 8.79
C GLY A 184 4.49 -13.85 7.34
N ASP A 185 3.77 -14.92 7.05
CA ASP A 185 3.33 -15.21 5.69
C ASP A 185 2.15 -14.34 5.28
N VAL A 186 2.38 -13.45 4.33
CA VAL A 186 1.40 -12.47 3.87
C VAL A 186 0.51 -13.02 2.77
N VAL A 187 -0.75 -12.57 2.73
CA VAL A 187 -1.70 -12.91 1.67
C VAL A 187 -1.38 -12.08 0.42
N LEU A 188 -1.15 -12.74 -0.72
CA LEU A 188 -0.96 -12.09 -2.01
C LEU A 188 -2.16 -12.20 -2.95
N ALA A 189 -3.00 -13.22 -2.78
CA ALA A 189 -4.26 -13.35 -3.52
C ALA A 189 -5.33 -14.02 -2.67
N ARG A 190 -6.59 -13.72 -2.98
CA ARG A 190 -7.79 -14.33 -2.37
C ARG A 190 -8.65 -14.94 -3.45
N LYS A 191 -9.60 -15.80 -3.07
CA LYS A 191 -10.57 -16.36 -4.00
C LYS A 191 -11.34 -15.26 -4.77
N ASP A 192 -11.73 -14.21 -4.07
CA ASP A 192 -12.58 -13.13 -4.59
C ASP A 192 -11.75 -11.95 -5.16
N PHE A 193 -10.44 -11.95 -4.95
CA PHE A 193 -9.50 -10.91 -5.37
C PHE A 193 -8.19 -11.54 -5.84
N PRO A 194 -7.92 -11.50 -7.14
CA PRO A 194 -6.74 -12.14 -7.70
C PRO A 194 -5.41 -11.50 -7.29
N ALA A 195 -5.42 -10.36 -6.61
CA ALA A 195 -4.20 -9.70 -6.17
C ALA A 195 -4.39 -8.91 -4.86
N SER A 196 -3.34 -8.80 -4.04
CA SER A 196 -3.32 -7.97 -2.84
C SER A 196 -2.67 -6.62 -3.10
N TYR A 197 -2.94 -5.66 -2.23
CA TYR A 197 -2.24 -4.36 -2.21
C TYR A 197 -0.72 -4.50 -2.31
N HIS A 198 -0.11 -5.40 -1.51
CA HIS A 198 1.34 -5.59 -1.49
C HIS A 198 1.91 -6.02 -2.84
N LEU A 199 1.23 -6.90 -3.56
CA LEU A 199 1.66 -7.35 -4.87
C LEU A 199 1.48 -6.26 -5.92
N CYS A 200 0.27 -5.67 -5.98
CA CYS A 200 -0.06 -4.67 -6.99
C CYS A 200 0.86 -3.46 -6.94
N VAL A 201 1.07 -2.89 -5.73
CA VAL A 201 1.87 -1.67 -5.60
C VAL A 201 3.33 -1.87 -6.03
N VAL A 202 3.91 -3.03 -5.75
CA VAL A 202 5.30 -3.32 -6.11
C VAL A 202 5.47 -3.48 -7.63
N ILE A 203 4.53 -4.19 -8.26
CA ILE A 203 4.53 -4.40 -9.71
C ILE A 203 4.28 -3.09 -10.44
N ASP A 204 3.34 -2.29 -9.96
CA ASP A 204 2.96 -1.05 -10.61
C ASP A 204 4.00 0.04 -10.43
N ASP A 205 4.63 0.14 -9.26
CA ASP A 205 5.73 1.07 -9.04
C ASP A 205 6.88 0.76 -10.00
N ALA A 206 7.20 -0.53 -10.22
CA ALA A 206 8.21 -0.95 -11.19
C ALA A 206 7.77 -0.64 -12.64
N ALA A 207 6.53 -0.94 -13.02
CA ALA A 207 6.01 -0.70 -14.36
C ALA A 207 5.94 0.79 -14.71
N GLN A 208 5.66 1.66 -13.73
CA GLN A 208 5.66 3.12 -13.93
C GLN A 208 7.05 3.75 -13.78
N GLY A 209 8.09 2.97 -13.50
CA GLY A 209 9.44 3.48 -13.28
C GLY A 209 9.57 4.38 -12.04
N VAL A 210 8.72 4.17 -11.04
CA VAL A 210 8.72 4.98 -9.81
C VAL A 210 10.07 4.83 -9.09
N THR A 211 10.75 5.95 -8.92
CA THR A 211 12.05 6.02 -8.25
C THR A 211 11.93 6.40 -6.78
N HIS A 212 10.85 7.13 -6.42
CA HIS A 212 10.63 7.61 -5.07
C HIS A 212 9.17 7.39 -4.65
N VAL A 213 8.98 6.67 -3.55
CA VAL A 213 7.68 6.37 -2.96
C VAL A 213 7.45 7.27 -1.76
N THR A 214 6.54 8.24 -1.87
CA THR A 214 6.04 9.01 -0.73
C THR A 214 4.74 8.42 -0.23
N ARG A 215 4.57 8.27 1.08
CA ARG A 215 3.33 7.79 1.70
C ARG A 215 3.32 8.00 3.22
N GLY A 216 2.20 7.78 3.86
CA GLY A 216 2.07 7.90 5.32
C GLY A 216 2.91 6.90 6.10
N ALA A 217 3.39 7.30 7.27
CA ALA A 217 4.20 6.48 8.17
C ALA A 217 3.50 5.21 8.68
N ASP A 218 2.18 5.12 8.56
CA ASP A 218 1.40 3.92 8.85
C ASP A 218 1.68 2.75 7.89
N LEU A 219 2.28 3.02 6.73
CA LEU A 219 2.70 2.01 5.77
C LEU A 219 4.20 1.67 5.86
N PHE A 220 4.91 2.17 6.89
CA PHE A 220 6.33 1.93 7.05
C PHE A 220 6.66 0.43 7.11
N ASP A 221 5.98 -0.32 7.96
CA ASP A 221 6.19 -1.76 8.10
C ASP A 221 5.85 -2.54 6.82
N ALA A 222 4.86 -2.09 6.04
CA ALA A 222 4.54 -2.70 4.76
C ALA A 222 5.70 -2.65 3.76
N THR A 223 6.65 -1.70 3.92
CA THR A 223 7.82 -1.59 3.04
C THR A 223 8.73 -2.82 3.14
N HIS A 224 8.79 -3.47 4.28
CA HIS A 224 9.56 -4.71 4.42
C HIS A 224 8.99 -5.84 3.55
N ILE A 225 7.65 -5.94 3.48
CA ILE A 225 6.96 -6.89 2.58
C ILE A 225 7.22 -6.51 1.13
N HIS A 226 7.13 -5.23 0.78
CA HIS A 226 7.40 -4.75 -0.58
C HIS A 226 8.84 -5.01 -0.98
N ARG A 227 9.80 -4.79 -0.08
CA ARG A 227 11.22 -5.08 -0.31
C ARG A 227 11.48 -6.56 -0.54
N ALA A 228 10.79 -7.43 0.21
CA ALA A 228 10.85 -8.89 0.00
C ALA A 228 10.33 -9.27 -1.40
N LEU A 229 9.17 -8.74 -1.81
CA LEU A 229 8.60 -8.97 -3.14
C LEU A 229 9.50 -8.45 -4.26
N GLN A 230 10.05 -7.23 -4.12
CA GLN A 230 11.02 -6.68 -5.07
C GLN A 230 12.23 -7.60 -5.22
N GLY A 231 12.71 -8.18 -4.10
CA GLY A 231 13.86 -9.08 -4.12
C GLY A 231 13.61 -10.36 -4.90
N VAL A 232 12.48 -11.03 -4.66
CA VAL A 232 12.16 -12.31 -5.32
C VAL A 232 11.73 -12.15 -6.77
N LEU A 233 11.12 -11.01 -7.13
CA LEU A 233 10.69 -10.70 -8.50
C LEU A 233 11.75 -9.95 -9.31
N GLY A 234 12.94 -9.68 -8.75
CA GLY A 234 14.00 -8.94 -9.42
C GLY A 234 13.62 -7.51 -9.82
N LEU A 235 12.71 -6.86 -9.09
CA LEU A 235 12.19 -5.55 -9.43
C LEU A 235 13.04 -4.42 -8.82
N PRO A 236 13.08 -3.22 -9.45
CA PRO A 236 13.74 -2.06 -8.90
C PRO A 236 13.27 -1.71 -7.50
N VAL A 237 14.17 -1.20 -6.67
CA VAL A 237 13.87 -0.78 -5.30
C VAL A 237 13.86 0.76 -5.27
N PRO A 238 12.70 1.41 -5.08
CA PRO A 238 12.64 2.86 -4.97
C PRO A 238 13.21 3.34 -3.64
N GLN A 239 13.55 4.60 -3.55
CA GLN A 239 13.72 5.29 -2.28
C GLN A 239 12.35 5.56 -1.66
N TYR A 240 12.27 5.51 -0.34
CA TYR A 240 11.02 5.74 0.39
C TYR A 240 11.10 7.04 1.19
N CYS A 241 9.96 7.71 1.33
CA CYS A 241 9.81 8.88 2.18
C CYS A 241 8.48 8.76 2.95
N HIS A 242 8.54 8.26 4.17
CA HIS A 242 7.37 8.11 5.01
C HIS A 242 7.12 9.41 5.78
N HIS A 243 6.05 10.13 5.41
CA HIS A 243 5.65 11.36 6.08
C HIS A 243 4.76 11.09 7.29
N GLU A 244 4.78 12.01 8.27
CA GLU A 244 3.90 11.94 9.43
C GLU A 244 2.42 12.05 9.03
N LEU A 245 1.57 11.46 9.85
CA LEU A 245 0.12 11.49 9.66
C LEU A 245 -0.49 12.71 10.32
N LEU A 246 -1.52 13.28 9.71
CA LEU A 246 -2.31 14.32 10.33
C LEU A 246 -3.12 13.75 11.51
N ARG A 247 -3.24 14.56 12.56
CA ARG A 247 -3.95 14.24 13.80
C ARG A 247 -4.98 15.32 14.09
N ASP A 248 -6.01 14.99 14.84
CA ASP A 248 -6.94 15.96 15.43
C ASP A 248 -6.34 16.63 16.68
N ASN A 249 -7.10 17.53 17.28
CA ASN A 249 -6.73 18.25 18.49
C ASN A 249 -6.51 17.34 19.71
N THR A 250 -6.99 16.11 19.67
CA THR A 250 -6.81 15.11 20.74
C THR A 250 -5.59 14.24 20.50
N GLY A 251 -4.87 14.42 19.38
CA GLY A 251 -3.74 13.62 18.96
C GLY A 251 -4.12 12.32 18.24
N LYS A 252 -5.42 12.08 18.01
CA LYS A 252 -5.89 10.91 17.27
C LYS A 252 -5.66 11.11 15.77
N ARG A 253 -5.25 10.05 15.06
CA ARG A 253 -5.08 10.06 13.61
C ARG A 253 -6.37 10.46 12.91
N LEU A 254 -6.27 11.39 11.95
CA LEU A 254 -7.38 11.69 11.05
C LEU A 254 -7.62 10.54 10.09
N ALA A 255 -8.77 9.89 10.21
CA ALA A 255 -9.21 8.83 9.32
C ALA A 255 -10.69 9.03 8.95
N LYS A 256 -11.11 8.45 7.82
CA LYS A 256 -12.51 8.52 7.34
C LYS A 256 -13.53 8.13 8.43
N ARG A 257 -13.20 7.15 9.27
CA ARG A 257 -14.05 6.66 10.37
C ARG A 257 -14.17 7.63 11.54
N ASP A 258 -13.26 8.58 11.65
CA ASP A 258 -13.09 9.46 12.82
C ASP A 258 -13.55 10.90 12.54
N GLY A 259 -14.37 11.12 11.47
CA GLY A 259 -14.95 12.42 11.17
C GLY A 259 -13.98 13.39 10.46
N ALA A 260 -12.88 12.90 9.87
CA ALA A 260 -12.05 13.74 9.00
C ALA A 260 -12.91 14.33 7.88
N ARG A 261 -12.99 15.65 7.81
CA ARG A 261 -13.76 16.35 6.77
C ARG A 261 -13.23 15.94 5.39
N SER A 262 -14.16 15.54 4.51
CA SER A 262 -13.80 15.28 3.12
C SER A 262 -13.49 16.58 2.38
N ILE A 263 -12.70 16.50 1.31
CA ILE A 263 -12.43 17.65 0.44
C ILE A 263 -13.75 18.18 -0.12
N ALA A 264 -14.66 17.31 -0.53
CA ALA A 264 -16.00 17.70 -0.99
C ALA A 264 -16.78 18.46 0.09
N SER A 265 -16.70 18.06 1.38
CA SER A 265 -17.39 18.77 2.46
C SER A 265 -16.78 20.13 2.77
N LEU A 266 -15.46 20.29 2.64
CA LEU A 266 -14.82 21.59 2.76
C LEU A 266 -15.22 22.52 1.61
N ARG A 267 -15.26 21.99 0.37
CA ARG A 267 -15.75 22.72 -0.80
C ARG A 267 -17.21 23.18 -0.61
N ALA A 268 -18.07 22.29 -0.16
CA ALA A 268 -19.48 22.63 0.12
C ALA A 268 -19.65 23.64 1.26
N ALA A 269 -18.73 23.68 2.22
CA ALA A 269 -18.71 24.67 3.29
C ALA A 269 -18.12 26.04 2.85
N GLY A 270 -17.79 26.22 1.56
CA GLY A 270 -17.32 27.49 0.99
C GLY A 270 -15.81 27.75 1.13
N PHE A 271 -15.02 26.75 1.55
CA PHE A 271 -13.56 26.91 1.56
C PHE A 271 -13.02 27.00 0.12
N SER A 272 -12.06 27.88 -0.09
CA SER A 272 -11.28 27.90 -1.32
C SER A 272 -10.15 26.83 -1.28
N PRO A 273 -9.65 26.39 -2.44
CA PRO A 273 -8.49 25.49 -2.51
C PRO A 273 -7.26 26.04 -1.78
N GLN A 274 -7.06 27.36 -1.83
CA GLN A 274 -5.96 28.02 -1.16
C GLN A 274 -6.09 27.94 0.37
N GLN A 275 -7.29 28.22 0.91
CA GLN A 275 -7.54 28.11 2.35
C GLN A 275 -7.31 26.69 2.87
N VAL A 276 -7.67 25.66 2.09
CA VAL A 276 -7.40 24.26 2.46
C VAL A 276 -5.91 23.95 2.46
N ARG A 277 -5.16 24.44 1.46
CA ARG A 277 -3.69 24.30 1.42
C ARG A 277 -3.00 25.04 2.55
N ASP A 278 -3.42 26.27 2.84
CA ASP A 278 -2.86 27.07 3.94
C ASP A 278 -3.10 26.40 5.31
N SER A 279 -4.29 25.83 5.49
CA SER A 279 -4.64 25.05 6.69
C SER A 279 -3.78 23.81 6.82
N LEU A 280 -3.49 23.11 5.71
CA LEU A 280 -2.57 21.96 5.68
C LEU A 280 -1.14 22.40 6.07
N HIS A 281 -0.65 23.48 5.50
CA HIS A 281 0.67 24.02 5.81
C HIS A 281 0.78 24.39 7.29
N ALA A 282 -0.21 25.10 7.83
CA ALA A 282 -0.27 25.44 9.24
C ALA A 282 -0.36 24.21 10.15
N ALA A 283 -1.05 23.14 9.72
CA ALA A 283 -1.09 21.88 10.46
C ALA A 283 0.29 21.22 10.53
N LEU A 284 1.04 21.21 9.43
CA LEU A 284 2.39 20.64 9.40
C LEU A 284 3.36 21.42 10.31
N GLN A 285 3.25 22.75 10.38
CA GLN A 285 4.03 23.56 11.30
C GLN A 285 3.70 23.28 12.78
N ARG A 286 2.49 22.82 13.08
CA ARG A 286 2.05 22.42 14.42
C ARG A 286 2.23 20.92 14.70
N GLY A 287 3.20 20.26 14.05
CA GLY A 287 3.47 18.83 14.27
C GLY A 287 2.36 17.89 13.74
N GLY A 288 1.65 18.32 12.69
CA GLY A 288 0.61 17.53 12.05
C GLY A 288 -0.80 17.67 12.66
N ILE A 289 -1.03 18.65 13.56
CA ILE A 289 -2.35 18.88 14.17
C ILE A 289 -3.23 19.69 13.21
N TRP A 290 -4.28 19.05 12.71
CA TRP A 290 -5.30 19.67 11.87
C TRP A 290 -6.45 20.24 12.71
N ALA A 291 -6.75 21.53 12.52
CA ALA A 291 -7.71 22.28 13.35
C ALA A 291 -8.77 23.03 12.51
N VAL A 292 -9.30 22.39 11.45
CA VAL A 292 -10.36 23.00 10.60
C VAL A 292 -11.62 22.14 10.63
#